data_6c4412e13d16646095dd32d28fd049df
#
_entry.id   6c4412e13d16646095dd32d28fd049df
#
_cell.length_a   1.000
_cell.length_b   1.000
_cell.length_c   1.000
_cell.angle_alpha   90.00
_cell.angle_beta   90.00
_cell.angle_gamma   90.00
#
_symmetry.space_group_name_H-M   'P 1'
#
loop_
_entity.id
_entity.type
_entity.pdbx_description
1 polymer ?
#
loop_
_entity_poly.entity_id
_entity_poly.type
_entity_poly.pdbx_seq_one_letter_code
_entity_poly.pdbx_strand_id
1 'polypeptide(L)'
;MALAYRPEEVMPALERIERLVNTEHLTAAGFVSYEAASGFDAALATQDAAQLPLVCFGLFAEVTECKPPVASATPVASSWQLDTEHYEYLADIAEIRELIAAGDVYQINHTVRLHNTVADPWQHFCHIAADAPYAAFIETNEFAIASASPELFFRLQGDELQSRPMKGTESRRTNPQADKQTSDWLAGSQKNRAENLMITDMVRNDLGKIAVAGSVDVSGLFKVEEYPTVWQMTSTVHAQTKASVGEVFRTLFPAASITGAPKRAAMGHIARLEKSPRGIYTGAIGYLAPNRHAQFSIAIRTSTVNKVAGTAQYGAGGGIVWDSTAVQEHTEMLAKTRILGAVTHQASIELFETLRWTPRAGFSRLERHLKRLGQ
;
A
#
# COMPACT_ATOMS: atom_id res chain seq x y z
N MET A 1 3.78 7.51 -24.94
CA MET A 1 3.34 7.59 -23.53
C MET A 1 1.86 7.92 -23.50
N ALA A 2 1.09 7.28 -22.60
CA ALA A 2 -0.32 7.58 -22.35
C ALA A 2 -0.46 8.08 -20.92
N LEU A 3 -1.11 9.23 -20.74
CA LEU A 3 -1.24 9.94 -19.46
C LEU A 3 -2.70 10.32 -19.23
N ALA A 4 -3.12 10.33 -17.96
CA ALA A 4 -4.35 10.93 -17.49
C ALA A 4 -4.06 11.68 -16.19
N TYR A 5 -4.54 12.90 -16.08
CA TYR A 5 -4.38 13.74 -14.88
C TYR A 5 -5.73 14.02 -14.19
N ARG A 6 -6.83 13.80 -14.89
CA ARG A 6 -8.18 14.06 -14.40
C ARG A 6 -8.99 12.76 -14.35
N PRO A 7 -9.93 12.61 -13.42
CA PRO A 7 -10.74 11.41 -13.27
C PRO A 7 -11.43 10.96 -14.56
N GLU A 8 -12.00 11.90 -15.32
CA GLU A 8 -12.70 11.62 -16.58
C GLU A 8 -11.78 11.09 -17.70
N GLU A 9 -10.47 11.24 -17.56
CA GLU A 9 -9.47 10.76 -18.54
C GLU A 9 -9.01 9.33 -18.25
N VAL A 10 -9.28 8.79 -17.06
CA VAL A 10 -8.74 7.50 -16.58
C VAL A 10 -9.20 6.34 -17.49
N MET A 11 -10.51 6.17 -17.65
CA MET A 11 -11.03 5.09 -18.50
C MET A 11 -10.65 5.26 -19.98
N PRO A 12 -10.79 6.44 -20.60
CA PRO A 12 -10.33 6.66 -21.98
C PRO A 12 -8.84 6.36 -22.19
N ALA A 13 -7.98 6.67 -21.20
CA ALA A 13 -6.55 6.37 -21.27
C ALA A 13 -6.30 4.85 -21.27
N LEU A 14 -6.92 4.09 -20.38
CA LEU A 14 -6.78 2.63 -20.30
C LEU A 14 -7.32 1.94 -21.57
N GLU A 15 -8.47 2.36 -22.07
CA GLU A 15 -9.04 1.85 -23.33
C GLU A 15 -8.13 2.13 -24.54
N ARG A 16 -7.53 3.32 -24.57
CA ARG A 16 -6.55 3.67 -25.60
C ARG A 16 -5.30 2.79 -25.51
N ILE A 17 -4.77 2.57 -24.30
CA ILE A 17 -3.61 1.72 -24.06
C ILE A 17 -3.90 0.30 -24.54
N GLU A 18 -5.01 -0.29 -24.10
CA GLU A 18 -5.39 -1.66 -24.47
C GLU A 18 -5.58 -1.81 -25.98
N ARG A 19 -6.19 -0.83 -26.64
CA ARG A 19 -6.32 -0.81 -28.10
C ARG A 19 -4.97 -0.79 -28.78
N LEU A 20 -4.04 0.11 -28.42
CA LEU A 20 -2.70 0.21 -29.03
C LEU A 20 -1.87 -1.06 -28.80
N VAL A 21 -1.95 -1.65 -27.61
CA VAL A 21 -1.29 -2.93 -27.30
C VAL A 21 -1.76 -4.03 -28.25
N ASN A 22 -3.07 -4.12 -28.53
CA ASN A 22 -3.62 -5.17 -29.36
C ASN A 22 -3.45 -4.91 -30.87
N THR A 23 -3.59 -3.64 -31.32
CA THR A 23 -3.53 -3.32 -32.77
C THR A 23 -2.11 -3.16 -33.30
N GLU A 24 -1.20 -2.66 -32.46
CA GLU A 24 0.19 -2.37 -32.83
C GLU A 24 1.19 -3.35 -32.21
N HIS A 25 0.69 -4.37 -31.51
CA HIS A 25 1.49 -5.40 -30.82
C HIS A 25 2.54 -4.82 -29.86
N LEU A 26 2.20 -3.71 -29.19
CA LEU A 26 3.05 -3.05 -28.20
C LEU A 26 2.91 -3.69 -26.82
N THR A 27 3.91 -3.48 -25.96
CA THR A 27 3.79 -3.70 -24.52
C THR A 27 3.66 -2.35 -23.82
N ALA A 28 2.65 -2.20 -22.97
CA ALA A 28 2.49 -1.04 -22.12
C ALA A 28 2.98 -1.37 -20.70
N ALA A 29 3.84 -0.54 -20.11
CA ALA A 29 4.27 -0.68 -18.72
C ALA A 29 4.13 0.65 -17.99
N GLY A 30 3.64 0.62 -16.75
CA GLY A 30 3.35 1.85 -16.03
C GLY A 30 2.57 1.64 -14.75
N PHE A 31 1.77 2.64 -14.39
CA PHE A 31 1.03 2.65 -13.13
C PHE A 31 -0.34 3.35 -13.23
N VAL A 32 -1.17 3.03 -12.24
CA VAL A 32 -2.42 3.70 -11.91
C VAL A 32 -2.33 4.18 -10.47
N SER A 33 -2.42 5.49 -10.23
CA SER A 33 -2.37 6.10 -8.89
C SER A 33 -3.66 5.82 -8.11
N TYR A 34 -3.59 5.81 -6.78
CA TYR A 34 -4.75 5.54 -5.92
C TYR A 34 -5.92 6.48 -6.21
N GLU A 35 -5.66 7.76 -6.44
CA GLU A 35 -6.68 8.77 -6.72
C GLU A 35 -7.39 8.58 -8.06
N ALA A 36 -6.90 7.70 -8.94
CA ALA A 36 -7.63 7.28 -10.14
C ALA A 36 -8.95 6.57 -9.82
N ALA A 37 -9.16 6.15 -8.56
CA ALA A 37 -10.38 5.48 -8.12
C ALA A 37 -11.65 6.28 -8.45
N SER A 38 -11.63 7.60 -8.29
CA SER A 38 -12.76 8.48 -8.64
C SER A 38 -13.06 8.50 -10.15
N GLY A 39 -12.11 8.14 -11.00
CA GLY A 39 -12.30 7.99 -12.45
C GLY A 39 -12.94 6.65 -12.84
N PHE A 40 -12.89 5.65 -11.97
CA PHE A 40 -13.58 4.37 -12.15
C PHE A 40 -15.01 4.39 -11.60
N ASP A 41 -15.20 5.03 -10.44
CA ASP A 41 -16.49 5.21 -9.79
C ASP A 41 -16.46 6.52 -8.98
N ALA A 42 -17.28 7.49 -9.35
CA ALA A 42 -17.40 8.79 -8.68
C ALA A 42 -17.80 8.70 -7.20
N ALA A 43 -18.31 7.55 -6.76
CA ALA A 43 -18.65 7.29 -5.37
C ALA A 43 -17.43 6.91 -4.49
N LEU A 44 -16.27 6.65 -5.10
CA LEU A 44 -15.01 6.35 -4.40
C LEU A 44 -14.28 7.65 -4.11
N ALA A 45 -14.50 8.21 -2.93
CA ALA A 45 -13.90 9.45 -2.51
C ALA A 45 -12.38 9.30 -2.33
N THR A 46 -11.63 10.24 -2.89
CA THR A 46 -10.18 10.40 -2.71
C THR A 46 -9.85 11.86 -2.42
N GLN A 47 -8.67 12.13 -1.92
CA GLN A 47 -8.14 13.49 -1.93
C GLN A 47 -7.78 13.90 -3.36
N ASP A 48 -7.56 15.19 -3.58
CA ASP A 48 -7.08 15.69 -4.88
C ASP A 48 -5.72 15.07 -5.20
N ALA A 49 -5.56 14.64 -6.46
CA ALA A 49 -4.30 14.06 -6.90
C ALA A 49 -3.16 15.06 -6.71
N ALA A 50 -2.06 14.56 -6.13
CA ALA A 50 -0.83 15.33 -6.04
C ALA A 50 -0.20 15.52 -7.44
N GLN A 51 1.07 15.84 -7.50
CA GLN A 51 1.81 16.17 -8.73
C GLN A 51 1.97 15.02 -9.74
N LEU A 52 1.53 13.80 -9.41
CA LEU A 52 1.64 12.63 -10.28
C LEU A 52 0.40 12.44 -11.14
N PRO A 53 0.53 11.91 -12.36
CA PRO A 53 -0.62 11.52 -13.16
C PRO A 53 -1.42 10.39 -12.50
N LEU A 54 -2.72 10.36 -12.75
CA LEU A 54 -3.62 9.29 -12.31
C LEU A 54 -3.33 7.98 -13.07
N VAL A 55 -2.96 8.08 -14.35
CA VAL A 55 -2.56 6.96 -15.21
C VAL A 55 -1.30 7.39 -15.96
N CYS A 56 -0.27 6.55 -15.96
CA CYS A 56 0.96 6.78 -16.71
C CYS A 56 1.49 5.46 -17.25
N PHE A 57 1.53 5.32 -18.59
CA PHE A 57 2.09 4.15 -19.26
C PHE A 57 3.02 4.54 -20.40
N GLY A 58 4.22 3.94 -20.41
CA GLY A 58 5.07 3.86 -21.57
C GLY A 58 4.55 2.77 -22.53
N LEU A 59 4.70 2.98 -23.84
CA LEU A 59 4.37 2.01 -24.89
C LEU A 59 5.67 1.61 -25.59
N PHE A 60 5.96 0.32 -25.64
CA PHE A 60 7.23 -0.23 -26.10
C PHE A 60 7.00 -1.26 -27.22
N ALA A 61 7.76 -1.13 -28.30
CA ALA A 61 7.76 -2.12 -29.39
C ALA A 61 8.58 -3.37 -29.02
N GLU A 62 9.60 -3.19 -28.19
CA GLU A 62 10.50 -4.28 -27.77
C GLU A 62 10.61 -4.32 -26.25
N VAL A 63 10.67 -5.53 -25.72
CA VAL A 63 10.89 -5.82 -24.29
C VAL A 63 12.02 -6.82 -24.16
N THR A 64 12.97 -6.55 -23.29
CA THR A 64 14.11 -7.43 -23.03
C THR A 64 14.09 -7.94 -21.60
N GLU A 65 14.48 -9.20 -21.42
CA GLU A 65 14.74 -9.72 -20.08
C GLU A 65 15.95 -9.02 -19.46
N CYS A 66 15.81 -8.62 -18.20
CA CYS A 66 16.91 -8.07 -17.41
C CYS A 66 17.11 -8.88 -16.13
N LYS A 67 18.32 -8.84 -15.60
CA LYS A 67 18.60 -9.44 -14.29
C LYS A 67 17.94 -8.61 -13.19
N PRO A 68 17.48 -9.25 -12.10
CA PRO A 68 17.00 -8.53 -10.92
C PRO A 68 18.06 -7.54 -10.43
N PRO A 69 17.64 -6.44 -9.78
CA PRO A 69 18.60 -5.51 -9.17
C PRO A 69 19.43 -6.24 -8.10
N VAL A 70 20.73 -5.96 -8.10
CA VAL A 70 21.61 -6.48 -7.05
C VAL A 70 21.64 -5.45 -5.93
N ALA A 71 21.42 -5.88 -4.69
CA ALA A 71 21.48 -5.01 -3.53
C ALA A 71 22.83 -4.24 -3.50
N SER A 72 22.73 -2.92 -3.36
CA SER A 72 23.95 -2.10 -3.16
C SER A 72 24.55 -2.40 -1.80
N ALA A 73 25.85 -2.67 -1.77
CA ALA A 73 26.58 -2.89 -0.52
C ALA A 73 26.74 -1.62 0.32
N THR A 74 26.43 -0.46 -0.23
CA THR A 74 26.59 0.82 0.46
C THR A 74 25.27 1.19 1.13
N PRO A 75 25.19 1.21 2.48
CA PRO A 75 24.03 1.75 3.18
C PRO A 75 23.89 3.23 2.82
N VAL A 76 22.77 3.59 2.21
CA VAL A 76 22.43 5.00 2.08
C VAL A 76 22.02 5.48 3.48
N ALA A 77 22.91 6.23 4.14
CA ALA A 77 22.64 6.86 5.41
C ALA A 77 21.59 7.96 5.19
N SER A 78 20.32 7.61 5.26
CA SER A 78 19.22 8.54 5.11
C SER A 78 18.21 8.29 6.23
N SER A 79 17.75 9.35 6.88
CA SER A 79 16.70 9.25 7.88
C SER A 79 15.37 9.66 7.28
N TRP A 80 14.43 8.74 7.24
CA TRP A 80 13.06 9.01 6.82
C TRP A 80 12.27 9.61 7.98
N GLN A 81 11.51 10.66 7.71
CA GLN A 81 10.71 11.37 8.70
C GLN A 81 9.23 11.10 8.47
N LEU A 82 8.52 10.72 9.52
CA LEU A 82 7.06 10.58 9.50
C LEU A 82 6.39 11.95 9.42
N ASP A 83 5.33 12.07 8.63
CA ASP A 83 4.47 13.25 8.56
C ASP A 83 3.42 13.31 9.67
N THR A 84 3.30 12.23 10.45
CA THR A 84 2.28 12.04 11.48
C THR A 84 2.96 11.77 12.82
N GLU A 85 2.62 12.58 13.81
CA GLU A 85 3.12 12.41 15.17
C GLU A 85 2.49 11.17 15.82
N HIS A 86 3.21 10.58 16.80
CA HIS A 86 2.75 9.38 17.47
C HIS A 86 1.35 9.53 18.06
N TYR A 87 1.09 10.64 18.77
CA TYR A 87 -0.21 10.88 19.41
C TYR A 87 -1.35 11.07 18.40
N GLU A 88 -1.08 11.67 17.22
CA GLU A 88 -2.05 11.83 16.14
C GLU A 88 -2.44 10.45 15.57
N TYR A 89 -1.43 9.61 15.30
CA TYR A 89 -1.68 8.25 14.83
C TYR A 89 -2.56 7.46 15.82
N LEU A 90 -2.27 7.57 17.12
CA LEU A 90 -3.10 6.91 18.15
C LEU A 90 -4.53 7.45 18.17
N ALA A 91 -4.72 8.76 17.98
CA ALA A 91 -6.04 9.39 17.89
C ALA A 91 -6.82 8.90 16.68
N ASP A 92 -6.16 8.82 15.51
CA ASP A 92 -6.78 8.28 14.27
C ASP A 92 -7.25 6.84 14.47
N ILE A 93 -6.43 5.98 15.11
CA ILE A 93 -6.83 4.60 15.41
C ILE A 93 -8.04 4.56 16.35
N ALA A 94 -8.09 5.44 17.35
CA ALA A 94 -9.23 5.51 18.27
C ALA A 94 -10.51 5.93 17.51
N GLU A 95 -10.43 6.93 16.64
CA GLU A 95 -11.55 7.36 15.81
C GLU A 95 -12.02 6.25 14.86
N ILE A 96 -11.10 5.55 14.19
CA ILE A 96 -11.45 4.42 13.32
C ILE A 96 -12.20 3.32 14.10
N ARG A 97 -11.78 3.03 15.34
CA ARG A 97 -12.48 2.06 16.16
C ARG A 97 -13.89 2.50 16.56
N GLU A 98 -14.11 3.80 16.77
CA GLU A 98 -15.45 4.35 16.98
C GLU A 98 -16.34 4.19 15.74
N LEU A 99 -15.81 4.41 14.52
CA LEU A 99 -16.52 4.18 13.27
C LEU A 99 -16.89 2.69 13.10
N ILE A 100 -16.00 1.79 13.49
CA ILE A 100 -16.29 0.35 13.49
C ILE A 100 -17.38 0.02 14.52
N ALA A 101 -17.31 0.58 15.72
CA ALA A 101 -18.32 0.39 16.76
C ALA A 101 -19.70 0.92 16.36
N ALA A 102 -19.75 2.03 15.60
CA ALA A 102 -20.98 2.59 15.03
C ALA A 102 -21.55 1.74 13.87
N GLY A 103 -20.79 0.80 13.33
CA GLY A 103 -21.19 -0.05 12.21
C GLY A 103 -21.03 0.59 10.82
N ASP A 104 -20.34 1.75 10.73
CA ASP A 104 -20.09 2.42 9.45
C ASP A 104 -19.14 1.62 8.55
N VAL A 105 -18.15 0.97 9.18
CA VAL A 105 -17.14 0.14 8.51
C VAL A 105 -16.79 -1.08 9.36
N TYR A 106 -16.25 -2.12 8.73
CA TYR A 106 -15.67 -3.29 9.41
C TYR A 106 -14.15 -3.20 9.51
N GLN A 107 -13.53 -2.51 8.56
CA GLN A 107 -12.08 -2.29 8.47
C GLN A 107 -11.80 -0.99 7.72
N ILE A 108 -10.75 -0.28 8.15
CA ILE A 108 -10.11 0.80 7.39
C ILE A 108 -8.61 0.52 7.32
N ASN A 109 -8.03 0.58 6.13
CA ASN A 109 -6.58 0.59 5.97
C ASN A 109 -6.07 2.03 6.13
N HIS A 110 -5.58 2.35 7.34
CA HIS A 110 -5.04 3.67 7.67
C HIS A 110 -3.55 3.75 7.39
N THR A 111 -3.11 4.86 6.78
CA THR A 111 -1.72 5.01 6.33
C THR A 111 -1.15 6.40 6.59
N VAL A 112 0.17 6.45 6.76
CA VAL A 112 0.96 7.66 6.96
C VAL A 112 2.03 7.77 5.88
N ARG A 113 2.63 8.94 5.73
CA ARG A 113 3.72 9.17 4.78
C ARG A 113 5.03 9.41 5.52
N LEU A 114 6.09 8.93 4.91
CA LEU A 114 7.45 9.23 5.31
C LEU A 114 8.12 10.02 4.20
N HIS A 115 8.91 11.00 4.57
CA HIS A 115 9.62 11.89 3.66
C HIS A 115 11.13 11.80 3.86
N ASN A 116 11.87 11.94 2.77
CA ASN A 116 13.32 11.98 2.76
C ASN A 116 13.85 12.71 1.52
N THR A 117 15.15 12.83 1.41
CA THR A 117 15.87 13.18 0.18
C THR A 117 16.57 11.93 -0.36
N VAL A 118 16.39 11.65 -1.66
CA VAL A 118 17.02 10.51 -2.34
C VAL A 118 17.78 11.03 -3.55
N ALA A 119 19.11 10.98 -3.45
CA ALA A 119 19.99 11.49 -4.51
C ALA A 119 20.04 10.56 -5.73
N ASP A 120 20.01 9.25 -5.51
CA ASP A 120 20.03 8.23 -6.56
C ASP A 120 18.85 7.28 -6.42
N PRO A 121 17.77 7.49 -7.21
CA PRO A 121 16.58 6.64 -7.17
C PRO A 121 16.86 5.18 -7.54
N TRP A 122 17.81 4.92 -8.42
CA TRP A 122 18.15 3.54 -8.83
C TRP A 122 18.87 2.80 -7.71
N GLN A 123 19.84 3.41 -7.03
CA GLN A 123 20.47 2.80 -5.86
C GLN A 123 19.46 2.55 -4.74
N HIS A 124 18.54 3.49 -4.51
CA HIS A 124 17.45 3.31 -3.56
C HIS A 124 16.58 2.11 -3.93
N PHE A 125 16.20 1.97 -5.20
CA PHE A 125 15.44 0.81 -5.70
C PHE A 125 16.21 -0.49 -5.47
N CYS A 126 17.50 -0.56 -5.84
CA CYS A 126 18.31 -1.76 -5.63
C CYS A 126 18.39 -2.15 -4.14
N HIS A 127 18.38 -1.16 -3.23
CA HIS A 127 18.41 -1.41 -1.79
C HIS A 127 17.09 -2.03 -1.29
N ILE A 128 15.92 -1.50 -1.71
CA ILE A 128 14.64 -1.94 -1.17
C ILE A 128 14.06 -3.17 -1.89
N ALA A 129 14.42 -3.42 -3.15
CA ALA A 129 13.70 -4.33 -4.04
C ALA A 129 14.38 -5.70 -4.27
N ALA A 130 15.54 -5.96 -3.65
CA ALA A 130 16.38 -7.13 -3.96
C ALA A 130 15.64 -8.48 -3.96
N ASP A 131 14.65 -8.66 -3.06
CA ASP A 131 13.91 -9.91 -2.90
C ASP A 131 12.40 -9.77 -3.16
N ALA A 132 11.97 -8.67 -3.78
CA ALA A 132 10.56 -8.41 -3.98
C ALA A 132 10.02 -9.14 -5.22
N PRO A 133 8.93 -9.95 -5.10
CA PRO A 133 8.41 -10.74 -6.21
C PRO A 133 7.81 -9.89 -7.35
N TYR A 134 7.40 -8.67 -7.05
CA TYR A 134 6.85 -7.71 -8.02
C TYR A 134 7.61 -6.39 -7.96
N ALA A 135 8.96 -6.49 -7.98
CA ALA A 135 9.81 -5.31 -8.05
C ALA A 135 9.57 -4.53 -9.34
N ALA A 136 9.51 -3.19 -9.24
CA ALA A 136 9.35 -2.33 -10.39
C ALA A 136 10.08 -1.01 -10.19
N PHE A 137 10.80 -0.58 -11.23
CA PHE A 137 11.43 0.74 -11.30
C PHE A 137 10.93 1.47 -12.54
N ILE A 138 10.36 2.65 -12.34
CA ILE A 138 9.88 3.52 -13.41
C ILE A 138 10.57 4.86 -13.24
N GLU A 139 11.19 5.36 -14.28
CA GLU A 139 11.88 6.63 -14.25
C GLU A 139 11.50 7.50 -15.43
N THR A 140 11.24 8.77 -15.15
CA THR A 140 11.02 9.86 -16.11
C THR A 140 12.01 11.00 -15.84
N ASN A 141 11.89 12.10 -16.57
CA ASN A 141 12.70 13.29 -16.28
C ASN A 141 12.28 13.96 -14.96
N GLU A 142 11.03 13.82 -14.53
CA GLU A 142 10.43 14.54 -13.39
C GLU A 142 10.39 13.70 -12.12
N PHE A 143 10.15 12.40 -12.25
CA PHE A 143 10.00 11.52 -11.10
C PHE A 143 10.59 10.13 -11.35
N ALA A 144 10.85 9.42 -10.25
CA ALA A 144 11.12 7.99 -10.27
C ALA A 144 10.25 7.27 -9.24
N ILE A 145 9.89 6.03 -9.55
CA ILE A 145 9.13 5.13 -8.69
C ILE A 145 9.97 3.89 -8.43
N ALA A 146 10.23 3.62 -7.16
CA ALA A 146 10.95 2.45 -6.69
C ALA A 146 9.99 1.58 -5.87
N SER A 147 9.57 0.45 -6.43
CA SER A 147 8.58 -0.44 -5.81
C SER A 147 9.18 -1.81 -5.48
N ALA A 148 9.02 -2.22 -4.23
CA ALA A 148 9.35 -3.54 -3.70
C ALA A 148 8.08 -4.32 -3.32
N SER A 149 7.07 -4.29 -4.17
CA SER A 149 5.76 -4.88 -3.87
C SER A 149 5.83 -6.39 -3.68
N PRO A 150 5.23 -6.93 -2.60
CA PRO A 150 5.08 -8.36 -2.40
C PRO A 150 3.75 -8.90 -2.94
N GLU A 151 2.78 -8.04 -3.30
CA GLU A 151 1.37 -8.42 -3.47
C GLU A 151 0.89 -8.28 -4.91
N LEU A 152 0.37 -9.39 -5.46
CA LEU A 152 -0.28 -9.40 -6.77
C LEU A 152 -1.68 -8.78 -6.63
N PHE A 153 -1.91 -7.69 -7.37
CA PHE A 153 -3.24 -7.11 -7.51
C PHE A 153 -4.11 -7.98 -8.41
N PHE A 154 -3.70 -8.14 -9.66
CA PHE A 154 -4.28 -9.14 -10.54
C PHE A 154 -3.30 -9.57 -11.65
N ARG A 155 -3.55 -10.74 -12.20
CA ARG A 155 -2.94 -11.27 -13.43
C ARG A 155 -4.05 -11.71 -14.36
N LEU A 156 -3.96 -11.32 -15.63
CA LEU A 156 -4.83 -11.76 -16.71
C LEU A 156 -3.99 -12.52 -17.73
N GLN A 157 -4.38 -13.74 -18.07
CA GLN A 157 -3.75 -14.57 -19.10
C GLN A 157 -4.82 -15.17 -20.00
N GLY A 158 -5.02 -14.61 -21.19
CA GLY A 158 -6.18 -14.92 -22.02
C GLY A 158 -7.47 -14.55 -21.27
N ASP A 159 -8.29 -15.54 -20.98
CA ASP A 159 -9.56 -15.34 -20.25
C ASP A 159 -9.45 -15.63 -18.75
N GLU A 160 -8.33 -16.13 -18.28
CA GLU A 160 -8.09 -16.41 -16.86
C GLU A 160 -7.65 -15.15 -16.12
N LEU A 161 -8.44 -14.74 -15.14
CA LEU A 161 -8.16 -13.64 -14.22
C LEU A 161 -7.86 -14.20 -12.83
N GLN A 162 -6.73 -13.82 -12.26
CA GLN A 162 -6.27 -14.22 -10.95
C GLN A 162 -6.00 -13.00 -10.07
N SER A 163 -6.42 -13.04 -8.82
CA SER A 163 -6.00 -12.10 -7.77
C SER A 163 -5.49 -12.86 -6.55
N ARG A 164 -4.53 -12.29 -5.82
CA ARG A 164 -3.87 -13.00 -4.72
C ARG A 164 -3.70 -12.12 -3.50
N PRO A 165 -4.79 -11.91 -2.74
CA PRO A 165 -4.73 -11.13 -1.51
C PRO A 165 -3.85 -11.79 -0.45
N MET A 166 -3.21 -10.94 0.37
CA MET A 166 -2.29 -11.32 1.43
C MET A 166 -2.74 -10.68 2.75
N LYS A 167 -2.94 -11.51 3.78
CA LYS A 167 -3.16 -11.07 5.16
C LYS A 167 -2.56 -12.08 6.13
N GLY A 168 -1.95 -11.59 7.19
CA GLY A 168 -1.18 -12.41 8.13
C GLY A 168 0.29 -12.50 7.72
N THR A 169 1.14 -11.83 8.48
CA THR A 169 2.59 -11.76 8.23
C THR A 169 3.34 -11.99 9.54
N GLU A 170 4.33 -12.87 9.50
CA GLU A 170 5.23 -13.12 10.63
C GLU A 170 6.69 -13.08 10.18
N SER A 171 7.55 -12.52 11.02
CA SER A 171 8.98 -12.45 10.72
C SER A 171 9.61 -13.85 10.79
N ARG A 172 10.51 -14.12 9.85
CA ARG A 172 11.35 -15.33 9.86
C ARG A 172 12.23 -15.37 11.11
N ARG A 173 12.53 -16.57 11.55
CA ARG A 173 13.45 -16.81 12.68
C ARG A 173 14.75 -17.41 12.17
N THR A 174 15.85 -17.08 12.82
CA THR A 174 17.17 -17.62 12.47
C THR A 174 17.33 -19.10 12.84
N ASN A 175 16.61 -19.56 13.88
CA ASN A 175 16.57 -20.96 14.26
C ASN A 175 15.52 -21.70 13.44
N PRO A 176 15.86 -22.77 12.67
CA PRO A 176 14.93 -23.46 11.79
C PRO A 176 13.70 -24.06 12.49
N GLN A 177 13.85 -24.54 13.73
CA GLN A 177 12.74 -25.11 14.50
C GLN A 177 11.77 -24.01 14.96
N ALA A 178 12.30 -22.88 15.45
CA ALA A 178 11.49 -21.72 15.83
C ALA A 178 10.82 -21.08 14.58
N ASP A 179 11.48 -21.10 13.45
CA ASP A 179 10.94 -20.58 12.19
C ASP A 179 9.75 -21.42 11.70
N LYS A 180 9.89 -22.77 11.75
CA LYS A 180 8.77 -23.68 11.47
C LYS A 180 7.61 -23.47 12.44
N GLN A 181 7.87 -23.31 13.74
CA GLN A 181 6.83 -23.03 14.74
C GLN A 181 6.08 -21.73 14.43
N THR A 182 6.80 -20.70 13.96
CA THR A 182 6.19 -19.41 13.51
C THR A 182 5.25 -19.64 12.32
N SER A 183 5.66 -20.44 11.32
CA SER A 183 4.81 -20.77 10.18
C SER A 183 3.57 -21.57 10.60
N ASP A 184 3.75 -22.59 11.46
CA ASP A 184 2.65 -23.43 11.96
C ASP A 184 1.67 -22.62 12.82
N TRP A 185 2.19 -21.69 13.63
CA TRP A 185 1.37 -20.74 14.40
C TRP A 185 0.55 -19.83 13.49
N LEU A 186 1.17 -19.24 12.46
CA LEU A 186 0.48 -18.39 11.49
C LEU A 186 -0.64 -19.16 10.78
N ALA A 187 -0.38 -20.37 10.35
CA ALA A 187 -1.36 -21.24 9.71
C ALA A 187 -2.56 -21.56 10.62
N GLY A 188 -2.32 -21.68 11.93
CA GLY A 188 -3.34 -21.95 12.95
C GLY A 188 -4.03 -20.70 13.51
N SER A 189 -3.55 -19.50 13.22
CA SER A 189 -4.05 -18.25 13.80
C SER A 189 -5.47 -17.92 13.33
N GLN A 190 -6.44 -18.00 14.22
CA GLN A 190 -7.84 -17.69 13.92
C GLN A 190 -8.02 -16.24 13.45
N LYS A 191 -7.33 -15.27 14.07
CA LYS A 191 -7.36 -13.86 13.69
C LYS A 191 -6.88 -13.67 12.25
N ASN A 192 -5.67 -14.16 11.92
CA ASN A 192 -5.10 -14.01 10.58
C ASN A 192 -5.95 -14.71 9.51
N ARG A 193 -6.52 -15.87 9.83
CA ARG A 193 -7.44 -16.59 8.93
C ARG A 193 -8.74 -15.80 8.71
N ALA A 194 -9.32 -15.21 9.75
CA ALA A 194 -10.54 -14.40 9.63
C ALA A 194 -10.30 -13.14 8.76
N GLU A 195 -9.19 -12.43 8.96
CA GLU A 195 -8.81 -11.27 8.15
C GLU A 195 -8.55 -11.68 6.69
N ASN A 196 -7.84 -12.78 6.45
CA ASN A 196 -7.56 -13.28 5.12
C ASN A 196 -8.85 -13.73 4.41
N LEU A 197 -9.76 -14.40 5.12
CA LEU A 197 -11.06 -14.82 4.59
C LEU A 197 -11.91 -13.61 4.17
N MET A 198 -11.97 -12.58 5.01
CA MET A 198 -12.74 -11.36 4.72
C MET A 198 -12.26 -10.71 3.41
N ILE A 199 -10.95 -10.53 3.25
CA ILE A 199 -10.40 -9.94 2.02
C ILE A 199 -10.59 -10.87 0.81
N THR A 200 -10.42 -12.17 0.99
CA THR A 200 -10.66 -13.16 -0.07
C THR A 200 -12.10 -13.11 -0.55
N ASP A 201 -13.08 -12.97 0.36
CA ASP A 201 -14.49 -12.88 0.01
C ASP A 201 -14.83 -11.57 -0.70
N MET A 202 -14.23 -10.46 -0.29
CA MET A 202 -14.34 -9.18 -1.02
C MET A 202 -13.81 -9.31 -2.46
N VAL A 203 -12.64 -9.94 -2.65
CA VAL A 203 -12.07 -10.17 -3.98
C VAL A 203 -12.96 -11.11 -4.80
N ARG A 204 -13.49 -12.17 -4.21
CA ARG A 204 -14.47 -13.06 -4.86
C ARG A 204 -15.71 -12.29 -5.34
N ASN A 205 -16.27 -11.45 -4.47
CA ASN A 205 -17.43 -10.62 -4.82
C ASN A 205 -17.09 -9.66 -5.97
N ASP A 206 -15.93 -9.01 -5.94
CA ASP A 206 -15.54 -8.10 -7.00
C ASP A 206 -15.29 -8.84 -8.33
N LEU A 207 -14.54 -9.95 -8.32
CA LEU A 207 -14.35 -10.79 -9.51
C LEU A 207 -15.69 -11.33 -10.07
N GLY A 208 -16.61 -11.69 -9.18
CA GLY A 208 -17.94 -12.19 -9.56
C GLY A 208 -18.77 -11.24 -10.43
N LYS A 209 -18.50 -9.93 -10.38
CA LYS A 209 -19.19 -8.92 -11.19
C LYS A 209 -18.83 -8.98 -12.68
N ILE A 210 -17.64 -9.48 -13.01
CA ILE A 210 -17.11 -9.55 -14.38
C ILE A 210 -16.77 -10.96 -14.84
N ALA A 211 -16.95 -11.94 -13.97
CA ALA A 211 -16.66 -13.33 -14.26
C ALA A 211 -17.77 -14.00 -15.08
N VAL A 212 -17.40 -14.99 -15.85
CA VAL A 212 -18.36 -15.96 -16.40
C VAL A 212 -19.06 -16.65 -15.23
N ALA A 213 -20.37 -16.74 -15.27
CA ALA A 213 -21.16 -17.33 -14.18
C ALA A 213 -20.64 -18.73 -13.80
N GLY A 214 -20.43 -18.95 -12.50
CA GLY A 214 -19.92 -20.20 -11.95
C GLY A 214 -18.42 -20.45 -12.10
N SER A 215 -17.65 -19.50 -12.66
CA SER A 215 -16.21 -19.66 -12.87
C SER A 215 -15.32 -19.13 -11.74
N VAL A 216 -15.89 -18.45 -10.74
CA VAL A 216 -15.11 -17.94 -9.61
C VAL A 216 -14.78 -19.08 -8.66
N ASP A 217 -13.49 -19.31 -8.45
CA ASP A 217 -12.97 -20.34 -7.56
C ASP A 217 -11.88 -19.78 -6.64
N VAL A 218 -11.66 -20.42 -5.50
CA VAL A 218 -10.62 -20.08 -4.54
C VAL A 218 -9.70 -21.27 -4.33
N SER A 219 -8.43 -21.09 -4.66
CA SER A 219 -7.39 -22.08 -4.44
C SER A 219 -6.39 -21.62 -3.38
N GLY A 220 -5.75 -22.58 -2.70
CA GLY A 220 -4.72 -22.27 -1.71
C GLY A 220 -5.21 -21.37 -0.57
N LEU A 221 -6.46 -21.52 -0.13
CA LEU A 221 -7.03 -20.75 0.98
C LEU A 221 -6.17 -20.91 2.24
N PHE A 222 -5.72 -19.76 2.82
CA PHE A 222 -4.84 -19.70 3.99
C PHE A 222 -3.47 -20.37 3.79
N LYS A 223 -2.95 -20.40 2.58
CA LYS A 223 -1.62 -20.94 2.32
C LYS A 223 -0.57 -20.05 2.97
N VAL A 224 0.25 -20.61 3.84
CA VAL A 224 1.42 -19.92 4.40
C VAL A 224 2.61 -20.16 3.47
N GLU A 225 3.21 -19.07 3.00
CA GLU A 225 4.31 -19.11 2.05
C GLU A 225 5.55 -18.46 2.63
N GLU A 226 6.68 -19.01 2.23
CA GLU A 226 8.00 -18.57 2.62
C GLU A 226 8.45 -17.42 1.72
N TYR A 227 8.77 -16.29 2.33
CA TYR A 227 9.49 -15.16 1.70
C TYR A 227 10.83 -14.99 2.42
N PRO A 228 11.80 -14.29 1.83
CA PRO A 228 13.14 -14.18 2.43
C PRO A 228 13.16 -13.69 3.87
N THR A 229 12.28 -12.77 4.23
CA THR A 229 12.25 -12.12 5.56
C THR A 229 11.01 -12.43 6.38
N VAL A 230 9.95 -12.98 5.76
CA VAL A 230 8.66 -13.19 6.41
C VAL A 230 8.00 -14.49 5.98
N TRP A 231 7.13 -15.03 6.84
CA TRP A 231 6.06 -15.94 6.50
C TRP A 231 4.81 -15.13 6.15
N GLN A 232 4.15 -15.46 5.06
CA GLN A 232 2.99 -14.73 4.58
C GLN A 232 1.82 -15.66 4.32
N MET A 233 0.65 -15.34 4.87
CA MET A 233 -0.58 -16.06 4.54
C MET A 233 -1.23 -15.45 3.30
N THR A 234 -1.51 -16.28 2.30
CA THR A 234 -2.10 -15.89 1.01
C THR A 234 -3.33 -16.75 0.70
N SER A 235 -4.22 -16.21 -0.12
CA SER A 235 -5.28 -16.97 -0.78
C SER A 235 -5.32 -16.55 -2.25
N THR A 236 -5.70 -17.45 -3.13
CA THR A 236 -5.77 -17.14 -4.56
C THR A 236 -7.19 -17.28 -5.07
N VAL A 237 -7.69 -16.23 -5.72
CA VAL A 237 -9.01 -16.22 -6.35
C VAL A 237 -8.84 -16.20 -7.86
N HIS A 238 -9.51 -17.11 -8.54
CA HIS A 238 -9.52 -17.26 -9.99
C HIS A 238 -10.91 -17.00 -10.55
N ALA A 239 -10.96 -16.52 -11.78
CA ALA A 239 -12.20 -16.39 -12.55
C ALA A 239 -11.90 -16.44 -14.05
N GLN A 240 -12.86 -16.90 -14.85
CA GLN A 240 -12.86 -16.71 -16.29
C GLN A 240 -13.59 -15.41 -16.64
N THR A 241 -13.00 -14.57 -17.47
CA THR A 241 -13.61 -13.29 -17.85
C THR A 241 -13.28 -12.88 -19.28
N LYS A 242 -14.25 -12.20 -19.91
CA LYS A 242 -14.09 -11.51 -21.19
C LYS A 242 -13.93 -10.00 -21.02
N ALA A 243 -13.95 -9.51 -19.79
CA ALA A 243 -13.83 -8.10 -19.47
C ALA A 243 -12.50 -7.53 -20.00
N SER A 244 -12.51 -6.30 -20.48
CA SER A 244 -11.32 -5.52 -20.82
C SER A 244 -10.47 -5.24 -19.59
N VAL A 245 -9.20 -4.89 -19.78
CA VAL A 245 -8.34 -4.49 -18.64
C VAL A 245 -8.90 -3.27 -17.92
N GLY A 246 -9.49 -2.31 -18.66
CA GLY A 246 -10.18 -1.16 -18.08
C GLY A 246 -11.36 -1.57 -17.17
N GLU A 247 -12.16 -2.57 -17.57
CA GLU A 247 -13.26 -3.11 -16.75
C GLU A 247 -12.76 -3.88 -15.55
N VAL A 248 -11.64 -4.62 -15.66
CA VAL A 248 -10.99 -5.27 -14.52
C VAL A 248 -10.55 -4.22 -13.49
N PHE A 249 -9.90 -3.14 -13.93
CA PHE A 249 -9.56 -2.02 -13.04
C PHE A 249 -10.81 -1.40 -12.40
N ARG A 250 -11.83 -1.04 -13.17
CA ARG A 250 -13.07 -0.45 -12.65
C ARG A 250 -13.70 -1.30 -11.55
N THR A 251 -13.59 -2.61 -11.65
CA THR A 251 -14.22 -3.54 -10.72
C THR A 251 -13.39 -3.79 -9.46
N LEU A 252 -12.07 -3.96 -9.62
CA LEU A 252 -11.19 -4.35 -8.52
C LEU A 252 -10.54 -3.15 -7.81
N PHE A 253 -10.32 -2.02 -8.53
CA PHE A 253 -9.54 -0.90 -8.03
C PHE A 253 -10.34 0.05 -7.13
N PRO A 254 -9.71 0.58 -6.09
CA PRO A 254 -8.46 0.11 -5.48
C PRO A 254 -8.65 -1.26 -4.81
N ALA A 255 -7.53 -1.98 -4.59
CA ALA A 255 -7.60 -3.31 -4.00
C ALA A 255 -8.26 -3.29 -2.61
N ALA A 256 -9.04 -4.32 -2.30
CA ALA A 256 -9.76 -4.42 -1.04
C ALA A 256 -8.81 -4.48 0.18
N SER A 257 -7.63 -5.09 0.02
CA SER A 257 -6.63 -5.27 1.09
C SER A 257 -6.03 -3.95 1.59
N ILE A 258 -6.09 -2.88 0.77
CA ILE A 258 -5.48 -1.56 1.07
C ILE A 258 -6.52 -0.43 1.22
N THR A 259 -7.80 -0.74 1.23
CA THR A 259 -8.90 0.21 1.44
C THR A 259 -9.67 -0.10 2.72
N GLY A 260 -10.64 -0.94 2.66
CA GLY A 260 -11.47 -1.35 3.79
C GLY A 260 -12.83 -1.86 3.35
N ALA A 261 -13.68 -2.16 4.31
CA ALA A 261 -14.98 -2.76 4.11
C ALA A 261 -16.08 -2.01 4.90
N PRO A 262 -17.17 -1.58 4.25
CA PRO A 262 -17.40 -1.48 2.80
C PRO A 262 -16.46 -0.48 2.12
N LYS A 263 -15.99 -0.79 0.90
CA LYS A 263 -14.97 -0.01 0.18
C LYS A 263 -15.30 1.49 0.12
N ARG A 264 -16.53 1.84 -0.29
CA ARG A 264 -16.97 3.24 -0.44
C ARG A 264 -16.92 4.02 0.89
N ALA A 265 -17.46 3.47 1.96
CA ALA A 265 -17.45 4.11 3.27
C ALA A 265 -16.01 4.28 3.78
N ALA A 266 -15.21 3.21 3.72
CA ALA A 266 -13.81 3.24 4.13
C ALA A 266 -13.00 4.29 3.38
N MET A 267 -13.17 4.43 2.06
CA MET A 267 -12.45 5.43 1.26
C MET A 267 -12.86 6.86 1.63
N GLY A 268 -14.12 7.12 1.98
CA GLY A 268 -14.57 8.42 2.48
C GLY A 268 -13.87 8.81 3.78
N HIS A 269 -13.72 7.85 4.70
CA HIS A 269 -12.99 8.07 5.96
C HIS A 269 -11.48 8.21 5.74
N ILE A 270 -10.88 7.40 4.86
CA ILE A 270 -9.47 7.53 4.48
C ILE A 270 -9.16 8.93 3.95
N ALA A 271 -9.97 9.44 3.02
CA ALA A 271 -9.78 10.77 2.44
C ALA A 271 -9.85 11.91 3.48
N ARG A 272 -10.58 11.70 4.57
CA ARG A 272 -10.71 12.66 5.67
C ARG A 272 -9.61 12.54 6.71
N LEU A 273 -9.18 11.32 7.05
CA LEU A 273 -8.23 11.04 8.13
C LEU A 273 -6.77 11.23 7.71
N GLU A 274 -6.42 10.81 6.49
CA GLU A 274 -5.03 10.91 6.03
C GLU A 274 -4.66 12.35 5.68
N LYS A 275 -3.45 12.79 6.05
CA LYS A 275 -2.99 14.19 5.90
C LYS A 275 -2.68 14.58 4.45
N SER A 276 -2.38 13.61 3.60
CA SER A 276 -1.95 13.83 2.21
C SER A 276 -2.43 12.73 1.27
N PRO A 277 -2.56 13.02 -0.03
CA PRO A 277 -2.94 12.02 -1.01
C PRO A 277 -1.94 10.85 -1.05
N ARG A 278 -2.43 9.69 -1.46
CA ARG A 278 -1.63 8.47 -1.53
C ARG A 278 -0.71 8.44 -2.75
N GLY A 279 -1.12 9.09 -3.84
CA GLY A 279 -0.39 9.06 -5.10
C GLY A 279 -0.27 7.64 -5.65
N ILE A 280 0.96 7.24 -5.98
CA ILE A 280 1.22 5.87 -6.44
C ILE A 280 1.07 4.83 -5.32
N TYR A 281 1.35 5.20 -4.07
CA TYR A 281 1.21 4.30 -2.95
C TYR A 281 -0.22 3.78 -2.84
N THR A 282 -0.39 2.47 -2.68
CA THR A 282 -1.67 1.75 -2.74
C THR A 282 -2.42 1.83 -4.09
N GLY A 283 -1.81 2.39 -5.12
CA GLY A 283 -2.22 2.23 -6.51
C GLY A 283 -1.79 0.88 -7.09
N ALA A 284 -1.59 0.81 -8.40
CA ALA A 284 -1.16 -0.39 -9.09
C ALA A 284 0.00 -0.11 -10.05
N ILE A 285 1.00 -1.01 -10.08
CA ILE A 285 2.12 -0.96 -11.01
C ILE A 285 2.15 -2.26 -11.80
N GLY A 286 2.36 -2.19 -13.11
CA GLY A 286 2.45 -3.39 -13.91
C GLY A 286 2.54 -3.14 -15.41
N TYR A 287 2.15 -4.16 -16.14
CA TYR A 287 2.22 -4.13 -17.60
C TYR A 287 0.99 -4.79 -18.24
N LEU A 288 0.77 -4.43 -19.49
CA LEU A 288 -0.21 -4.98 -20.40
C LEU A 288 0.51 -5.35 -21.72
N ALA A 289 0.37 -6.59 -22.18
CA ALA A 289 0.94 -7.10 -23.41
C ALA A 289 -0.16 -7.69 -24.31
N PRO A 290 0.12 -7.94 -25.62
CA PRO A 290 -0.84 -8.53 -26.56
C PRO A 290 -1.45 -9.85 -26.05
N ASN A 291 -2.55 -10.26 -26.66
CA ASN A 291 -3.26 -11.50 -26.33
C ASN A 291 -3.81 -11.56 -24.90
N ARG A 292 -4.25 -10.42 -24.38
CA ARG A 292 -4.84 -10.31 -23.02
C ARG A 292 -3.89 -10.78 -21.93
N HIS A 293 -2.60 -10.42 -22.03
CA HIS A 293 -1.64 -10.66 -20.96
C HIS A 293 -1.43 -9.38 -20.18
N ALA A 294 -1.76 -9.42 -18.89
CA ALA A 294 -1.52 -8.30 -17.97
C ALA A 294 -1.12 -8.80 -16.59
N GLN A 295 -0.25 -8.06 -15.92
CA GLN A 295 0.07 -8.31 -14.52
C GLN A 295 0.27 -6.99 -13.82
N PHE A 296 -0.42 -6.80 -12.70
CA PHE A 296 -0.32 -5.63 -11.84
C PHE A 296 -0.11 -6.04 -10.39
N SER A 297 0.79 -5.35 -9.72
CA SER A 297 1.00 -5.43 -8.27
C SER A 297 0.35 -4.25 -7.58
N ILE A 298 0.01 -4.41 -6.30
CA ILE A 298 -0.40 -3.30 -5.45
C ILE A 298 0.86 -2.50 -5.10
N ALA A 299 0.85 -1.20 -5.31
CA ALA A 299 2.01 -0.34 -5.05
C ALA A 299 2.20 -0.07 -3.55
N ILE A 300 2.50 -1.11 -2.78
CA ILE A 300 2.97 -1.05 -1.39
C ILE A 300 4.47 -1.29 -1.33
N ARG A 301 5.12 -0.89 -0.24
CA ARG A 301 6.59 -0.86 -0.14
C ARG A 301 7.21 -0.09 -1.32
N THR A 302 6.60 1.05 -1.62
CA THR A 302 6.90 1.85 -2.81
C THR A 302 7.27 3.26 -2.42
N SER A 303 8.38 3.74 -2.96
CA SER A 303 8.83 5.13 -2.85
C SER A 303 8.58 5.86 -4.16
N THR A 304 8.14 7.11 -4.05
CA THR A 304 8.09 8.07 -5.16
C THR A 304 9.15 9.14 -4.93
N VAL A 305 10.00 9.38 -5.90
CA VAL A 305 11.06 10.39 -5.86
C VAL A 305 10.71 11.50 -6.84
N ASN A 306 10.56 12.72 -6.36
CA ASN A 306 10.52 13.91 -7.21
C ASN A 306 11.96 14.30 -7.55
N LYS A 307 12.37 14.08 -8.80
CA LYS A 307 13.74 14.32 -9.27
C LYS A 307 14.09 15.80 -9.36
N VAL A 308 13.10 16.67 -9.53
CA VAL A 308 13.31 18.12 -9.61
C VAL A 308 13.56 18.70 -8.22
N ALA A 309 12.79 18.28 -7.23
CA ALA A 309 12.93 18.73 -5.85
C ALA A 309 13.96 17.92 -5.03
N GLY A 310 14.39 16.74 -5.51
CA GLY A 310 15.25 15.81 -4.79
C GLY A 310 14.58 15.16 -3.57
N THR A 311 13.24 15.24 -3.47
CA THR A 311 12.48 14.72 -2.33
C THR A 311 11.87 13.35 -2.65
N ALA A 312 11.77 12.52 -1.63
CA ALA A 312 11.15 11.21 -1.74
C ALA A 312 10.02 11.05 -0.72
N GLN A 313 8.98 10.31 -1.10
CA GLN A 313 7.86 9.94 -0.25
C GLN A 313 7.69 8.42 -0.25
N TYR A 314 7.38 7.86 0.91
CA TYR A 314 7.06 6.44 1.10
C TYR A 314 5.81 6.32 1.96
N GLY A 315 4.91 5.40 1.61
CA GLY A 315 3.70 5.14 2.38
C GLY A 315 3.83 3.90 3.27
N ALA A 316 3.30 3.96 4.49
CA ALA A 316 3.20 2.84 5.40
C ALA A 316 1.87 2.88 6.18
N GLY A 317 1.36 1.70 6.54
CA GLY A 317 0.11 1.61 7.30
C GLY A 317 -0.40 0.18 7.44
N GLY A 318 -1.61 0.04 7.90
CA GLY A 318 -2.23 -1.26 8.16
C GLY A 318 -3.75 -1.22 8.18
N GLY A 319 -4.36 -2.40 8.13
CA GLY A 319 -5.80 -2.55 8.23
C GLY A 319 -6.26 -2.57 9.68
N ILE A 320 -7.00 -1.55 10.10
CA ILE A 320 -7.53 -1.41 11.44
C ILE A 320 -8.88 -2.11 11.51
N VAL A 321 -8.99 -3.04 12.45
CA VAL A 321 -10.20 -3.83 12.75
C VAL A 321 -10.61 -3.63 14.20
N TRP A 322 -11.75 -4.21 14.60
CA TRP A 322 -12.28 -4.08 15.96
C TRP A 322 -11.27 -4.43 17.06
N ASP A 323 -10.51 -5.52 16.89
CA ASP A 323 -9.53 -6.01 17.87
C ASP A 323 -8.17 -5.30 17.80
N SER A 324 -8.00 -4.33 16.90
CA SER A 324 -6.77 -3.54 16.77
C SER A 324 -6.54 -2.68 17.99
N THR A 325 -5.29 -2.65 18.47
CA THR A 325 -4.85 -1.70 19.49
C THR A 325 -3.87 -0.69 18.89
N ALA A 326 -4.02 0.58 19.24
CA ALA A 326 -3.26 1.66 18.64
C ALA A 326 -1.73 1.45 18.73
N VAL A 327 -1.22 0.93 19.85
CA VAL A 327 0.20 0.66 20.06
C VAL A 327 0.71 -0.47 19.16
N GLN A 328 -0.07 -1.55 19.01
CA GLN A 328 0.32 -2.66 18.13
C GLN A 328 0.32 -2.24 16.66
N GLU A 329 -0.72 -1.51 16.21
CA GLU A 329 -0.81 -1.03 14.83
C GLU A 329 0.32 -0.03 14.50
N HIS A 330 0.67 0.85 15.43
CA HIS A 330 1.83 1.74 15.27
C HIS A 330 3.14 0.95 15.16
N THR A 331 3.33 -0.06 16.01
CA THR A 331 4.52 -0.93 15.95
C THR A 331 4.59 -1.71 14.64
N GLU A 332 3.46 -2.22 14.14
CA GLU A 332 3.37 -2.92 12.86
C GLU A 332 3.66 -1.98 11.68
N MET A 333 3.09 -0.77 11.70
CA MET A 333 3.36 0.25 10.69
C MET A 333 4.87 0.56 10.61
N LEU A 334 5.52 0.78 11.75
CA LEU A 334 6.99 1.00 11.81
C LEU A 334 7.78 -0.22 11.34
N ALA A 335 7.31 -1.44 11.60
CA ALA A 335 7.97 -2.64 11.09
C ALA A 335 8.01 -2.68 9.55
N LYS A 336 6.98 -2.15 8.88
CA LYS A 336 6.90 -2.05 7.42
C LYS A 336 7.86 -1.02 6.82
N THR A 337 8.37 -0.08 7.63
CA THR A 337 9.35 0.93 7.19
C THR A 337 10.80 0.46 7.31
N ARG A 338 11.06 -0.68 7.96
CA ARG A 338 12.43 -1.19 8.17
C ARG A 338 13.23 -1.41 6.88
N ILE A 339 12.55 -1.64 5.78
CA ILE A 339 13.16 -1.76 4.45
C ILE A 339 13.89 -0.47 4.02
N LEU A 340 13.52 0.66 4.59
CA LEU A 340 14.11 1.98 4.29
C LEU A 340 15.40 2.26 5.08
N GLY A 341 15.76 1.42 6.06
CA GLY A 341 16.83 1.66 7.01
C GLY A 341 16.39 2.48 8.23
N ALA A 342 17.13 3.53 8.59
CA ALA A 342 16.82 4.35 9.75
C ALA A 342 15.58 5.23 9.52
N VAL A 343 14.59 5.08 10.40
CA VAL A 343 13.43 5.99 10.48
C VAL A 343 13.58 6.79 11.77
N THR A 344 13.61 8.11 11.65
CA THR A 344 13.58 9.00 12.80
C THR A 344 12.18 9.53 12.98
N HIS A 345 11.66 9.41 14.19
CA HIS A 345 10.56 10.26 14.62
C HIS A 345 11.13 11.66 14.83
N GLN A 346 10.42 12.69 14.41
CA GLN A 346 10.62 13.99 15.00
C GLN A 346 10.27 13.79 16.48
N ALA A 347 11.30 13.73 17.32
CA ALA A 347 11.06 13.60 18.75
C ALA A 347 10.38 14.90 19.18
N SER A 348 9.07 14.87 19.35
CA SER A 348 8.42 15.87 20.16
C SER A 348 9.03 15.71 21.57
N ILE A 349 9.89 16.62 21.93
CA ILE A 349 10.39 16.69 23.31
C ILE A 349 9.19 17.09 24.15
N GLU A 350 8.50 16.10 24.71
CA GLU A 350 7.50 16.38 25.74
C GLU A 350 8.24 16.86 26.98
N LEU A 351 8.18 18.16 27.22
CA LEU A 351 8.69 18.76 28.46
C LEU A 351 7.64 18.51 29.55
N PHE A 352 7.98 17.72 30.53
CA PHE A 352 7.14 17.59 31.74
C PHE A 352 7.85 18.22 32.94
N GLU A 353 7.05 18.83 33.82
CA GLU A 353 7.50 19.40 35.09
C GLU A 353 6.82 18.70 36.26
N THR A 354 7.59 18.41 37.30
CA THR A 354 7.05 17.92 38.55
C THR A 354 6.81 19.08 39.51
N LEU A 355 5.56 19.23 39.95
CA LEU A 355 5.14 20.31 40.83
C LEU A 355 4.70 19.74 42.19
N ARG A 356 5.24 20.30 43.26
CA ARG A 356 4.75 19.97 44.62
C ARG A 356 3.44 20.76 44.87
N TRP A 357 2.39 20.04 45.17
CA TRP A 357 1.11 20.63 45.59
C TRP A 357 0.84 20.32 47.07
N THR A 358 0.28 21.32 47.80
CA THR A 358 -0.21 21.11 49.13
C THR A 358 -1.59 21.76 49.32
N PRO A 359 -2.49 21.20 50.18
CA PRO A 359 -3.82 21.76 50.37
C PRO A 359 -3.84 23.20 50.87
N ARG A 360 -2.78 23.63 51.61
CA ARG A 360 -2.70 24.98 52.20
C ARG A 360 -2.04 26.01 51.30
N ALA A 361 -1.07 25.61 50.46
CA ALA A 361 -0.26 26.55 49.68
C ALA A 361 -0.42 26.40 48.14
N GLY A 362 -1.24 25.45 47.68
CA GLY A 362 -1.38 25.14 46.24
C GLY A 362 -0.10 24.60 45.65
N PHE A 363 0.15 24.93 44.35
CA PHE A 363 1.36 24.55 43.64
C PHE A 363 2.55 25.41 44.05
N SER A 364 3.64 24.75 44.46
CA SER A 364 4.87 25.44 44.80
C SER A 364 5.59 25.95 43.54
N ARG A 365 5.87 27.25 43.49
CA ARG A 365 6.64 27.91 42.41
C ARG A 365 6.05 27.73 41.00
N LEU A 366 4.73 27.64 40.87
CA LEU A 366 4.02 27.40 39.59
C LEU A 366 4.51 28.32 38.46
N GLU A 367 4.57 29.62 38.67
CA GLU A 367 4.99 30.59 37.66
C GLU A 367 6.40 30.32 37.10
N ARG A 368 7.35 29.86 37.96
CA ARG A 368 8.71 29.53 37.54
C ARG A 368 8.74 28.26 36.67
N HIS A 369 7.91 27.29 36.99
CA HIS A 369 7.77 26.06 36.19
C HIS A 369 7.12 26.35 34.84
N LEU A 370 6.04 27.12 34.79
CA LEU A 370 5.39 27.55 33.56
C LEU A 370 6.33 28.36 32.66
N LYS A 371 7.16 29.24 33.26
CA LYS A 371 8.14 30.02 32.50
C LYS A 371 9.22 29.14 31.84
N ARG A 372 9.63 28.04 32.47
CA ARG A 372 10.58 27.09 31.87
C ARG A 372 9.95 26.24 30.76
N LEU A 373 8.69 25.86 30.88
CA LEU A 373 7.96 25.13 29.84
C LEU A 373 7.66 25.99 28.60
N GLY A 374 7.61 27.31 28.75
CA GLY A 374 7.37 28.25 27.64
C GLY A 374 8.64 28.79 26.99
N GLN A 375 9.82 28.33 27.35
CA GLN A 375 11.13 28.63 26.71
C GLN A 375 11.57 27.47 25.83
#